data_23ff1b00c544dc04aa4ce7a475fb755b
#
_entry.id   23ff1b00c544dc04aa4ce7a475fb755b
#
_cell.length_a   1.000
_cell.length_b   1.000
_cell.length_c   1.000
_cell.angle_alpha   90.00
_cell.angle_beta   90.00
_cell.angle_gamma   90.00
#
_symmetry.space_group_name_H-M   'P 1'
#
loop_
_entity.id
_entity.type
_entity.pdbx_description
1 polymer ?
#
loop_
_entity_poly.entity_id
_entity_poly.type
_entity_poly.pdbx_seq_one_letter_code
_entity_poly.pdbx_strand_id
1 'polypeptide(L)'
;MASTTALFTGLSGLTSNSRRLDVIGNNIANVNTTAFKSNRMAFTPTFSRNFSLGTAPGDNTGGSNPGQVGLGVRVGGTQRNFNNGAIGVTGLATDLAIEGDGLFIVNQSGSRFYTRAGGFIRNPENDLMTQSGAKVMGFGVDDQFNLVEGNLVELNIPVGTLTLAEQSDNVIFSGNVNASGEIASTGSTHETRAFFTDPAGTTPITAATDLLTTDIYVSDGAGGFTIAFDSSEPGRSITLEGVEKGGKDLGSATFAISGSAVEGTDAFGSTFGELISFFDEYLGTDSSAIGGSSDLGGSVEINANGQIVVVGNEGTVQALEIETGDITVNGPGGGLGNPMVMTKTGDADGESVRTSFVVYDSLGTPLTIDLSFVLQATNPNGGTTWEFVAESNDNDANDRMLALGEVTFDSNGRFTGASNQSFSIVRTNGATSPLSVSMDFDSGTDSITSFTDSGSNFAAVYQDGSPIGTLASFSIGEDGAISGAFTNGLTRTIGQVALAKFSNPEGLVDVGDNLFGSGPNSGTALIAKPLDFGTGRVIGGALELSNVDLSQEFIDMILASTGYSAASRVITTTDELMTQLLALGR
;
A
#
# COMPACT_ATOMS: atom_id res chain seq x y z
N MET A 1 -23.88 -51.98 63.66
CA MET A 1 -24.09 -51.41 62.35
C MET A 1 -22.67 -50.95 61.77
N ALA A 2 -21.88 -51.94 61.52
CA ALA A 2 -20.69 -51.71 60.71
C ALA A 2 -21.20 -51.77 59.27
N SER A 3 -21.37 -50.83 58.80
CA SER A 3 -20.82 -49.84 58.05
C SER A 3 -21.28 -49.84 56.58
N THR A 4 -22.60 -49.71 56.39
CA THR A 4 -23.09 -49.17 55.10
C THR A 4 -22.40 -47.86 54.76
N THR A 5 -21.96 -47.10 55.77
CA THR A 5 -21.15 -45.87 55.60
C THR A 5 -19.82 -46.16 54.92
N ALA A 6 -19.10 -47.25 55.27
CA ALA A 6 -17.81 -47.59 54.62
C ALA A 6 -17.98 -48.01 53.16
N LEU A 7 -19.09 -48.71 52.82
CA LEU A 7 -19.46 -49.02 51.44
C LEU A 7 -19.73 -47.75 50.60
N PHE A 8 -20.49 -46.79 51.13
CA PHE A 8 -20.75 -45.52 50.45
C PHE A 8 -19.49 -44.68 50.32
N THR A 9 -18.63 -44.66 51.36
CA THR A 9 -17.36 -43.95 51.30
C THR A 9 -16.42 -44.60 50.25
N GLY A 10 -16.32 -45.93 50.22
CA GLY A 10 -15.58 -46.65 49.20
C GLY A 10 -16.11 -46.42 47.79
N LEU A 11 -17.45 -46.49 47.61
CA LEU A 11 -18.07 -46.23 46.31
C LEU A 11 -17.84 -44.79 45.82
N SER A 12 -17.93 -43.82 46.74
CA SER A 12 -17.65 -42.40 46.38
C SER A 12 -16.19 -42.20 45.97
N GLY A 13 -15.25 -42.83 46.65
CA GLY A 13 -13.82 -42.82 46.32
C GLY A 13 -13.53 -43.50 44.98
N LEU A 14 -14.17 -44.65 44.72
CA LEU A 14 -14.03 -45.40 43.47
C LEU A 14 -14.56 -44.55 42.27
N THR A 15 -15.78 -44.01 42.38
CA THR A 15 -16.36 -43.17 41.33
C THR A 15 -15.56 -41.92 41.08
N SER A 16 -15.02 -41.28 42.12
CA SER A 16 -14.25 -40.04 41.99
C SER A 16 -12.88 -40.30 41.33
N ASN A 17 -12.18 -41.40 41.71
CA ASN A 17 -10.90 -41.78 41.06
C ASN A 17 -11.11 -42.25 39.63
N SER A 18 -12.22 -42.95 39.30
CA SER A 18 -12.55 -43.28 37.89
C SER A 18 -12.64 -42.03 37.02
N ARG A 19 -13.43 -41.05 37.46
CA ARG A 19 -13.58 -39.77 36.72
C ARG A 19 -12.24 -38.99 36.61
N ARG A 20 -11.38 -39.09 37.65
CA ARG A 20 -10.02 -38.49 37.57
C ARG A 20 -9.19 -39.19 36.51
N LEU A 21 -9.27 -40.52 36.38
CA LEU A 21 -8.58 -41.28 35.31
C LEU A 21 -9.07 -40.84 33.91
N ASP A 22 -10.38 -40.59 33.75
CA ASP A 22 -10.93 -40.09 32.48
C ASP A 22 -10.32 -38.75 32.10
N VAL A 23 -10.18 -37.81 33.05
CA VAL A 23 -9.58 -36.48 32.81
C VAL A 23 -8.10 -36.61 32.47
N ILE A 24 -7.32 -37.42 33.22
CA ILE A 24 -5.91 -37.68 32.97
C ILE A 24 -5.73 -38.33 31.59
N GLY A 25 -6.56 -39.32 31.27
CA GLY A 25 -6.53 -39.97 29.95
C GLY A 25 -6.75 -39.00 28.81
N ASN A 26 -7.71 -38.06 28.98
CA ASN A 26 -7.94 -37.01 28.01
C ASN A 26 -6.76 -36.03 27.87
N ASN A 27 -6.10 -35.64 28.98
CA ASN A 27 -4.89 -34.82 28.94
C ASN A 27 -3.77 -35.51 28.17
N ILE A 28 -3.50 -36.76 28.46
CA ILE A 28 -2.45 -37.54 27.79
C ILE A 28 -2.73 -37.72 26.30
N ALA A 29 -3.98 -38.00 25.93
CA ALA A 29 -4.39 -38.13 24.53
C ALA A 29 -4.15 -36.85 23.72
N ASN A 30 -4.25 -35.68 24.36
CA ASN A 30 -4.14 -34.35 23.73
C ASN A 30 -2.79 -33.65 23.95
N VAL A 31 -1.73 -34.39 24.35
CA VAL A 31 -0.40 -33.80 24.56
C VAL A 31 0.21 -33.20 23.28
N ASN A 32 -0.11 -33.75 22.11
CA ASN A 32 0.33 -33.28 20.82
C ASN A 32 -0.71 -32.38 20.11
N THR A 33 -1.84 -32.09 20.75
CA THR A 33 -2.85 -31.20 20.18
C THR A 33 -2.46 -29.74 20.38
N THR A 34 -2.35 -28.97 19.30
CA THR A 34 -1.98 -27.55 19.33
C THR A 34 -2.90 -26.76 20.25
N ALA A 35 -2.29 -25.97 21.13
CA ALA A 35 -2.98 -25.09 22.10
C ALA A 35 -3.98 -25.80 23.03
N PHE A 36 -3.87 -27.11 23.19
CA PHE A 36 -4.69 -27.83 24.18
C PHE A 36 -4.38 -27.34 25.59
N LYS A 37 -5.41 -27.17 26.39
CA LYS A 37 -5.32 -26.73 27.79
C LYS A 37 -5.71 -27.88 28.71
N SER A 38 -4.78 -28.32 29.54
CA SER A 38 -4.96 -29.42 30.48
C SER A 38 -6.10 -29.14 31.45
N ASN A 39 -6.82 -30.19 31.83
CA ASN A 39 -7.87 -30.15 32.82
C ASN A 39 -7.43 -30.86 34.09
N ARG A 40 -7.82 -30.33 35.24
CA ARG A 40 -7.66 -31.02 36.52
C ARG A 40 -9.04 -31.19 37.20
N MET A 41 -9.16 -32.28 37.95
CA MET A 41 -10.37 -32.54 38.72
C MET A 41 -10.20 -32.12 40.19
N ALA A 42 -11.13 -31.30 40.67
CA ALA A 42 -11.19 -30.89 42.07
C ALA A 42 -12.17 -31.77 42.85
N PHE A 43 -11.78 -32.21 44.05
CA PHE A 43 -12.62 -32.96 44.93
C PHE A 43 -13.06 -32.14 46.13
N THR A 44 -14.27 -32.38 46.59
CA THR A 44 -14.83 -31.81 47.83
C THR A 44 -15.33 -32.90 48.74
N PRO A 45 -15.09 -32.83 50.07
CA PRO A 45 -15.66 -33.80 51.00
C PRO A 45 -17.17 -33.67 50.99
N THR A 46 -17.86 -34.78 51.21
CA THR A 46 -19.29 -34.80 51.51
C THR A 46 -19.55 -34.45 52.98
N PHE A 47 -20.78 -34.58 53.43
CA PHE A 47 -21.13 -34.30 54.84
C PHE A 47 -20.35 -35.17 55.79
N SER A 48 -20.08 -34.64 56.99
CA SER A 48 -19.55 -35.39 58.13
C SER A 48 -20.67 -35.71 59.13
N ARG A 49 -20.61 -36.92 59.65
CA ARG A 49 -21.52 -37.34 60.73
C ARG A 49 -20.82 -37.05 62.07
N ASN A 50 -21.49 -36.26 62.95
CA ASN A 50 -21.02 -35.98 64.30
C ASN A 50 -21.48 -37.05 65.28
N PHE A 51 -20.59 -37.67 66.06
CA PHE A 51 -20.98 -38.51 67.19
C PHE A 51 -20.93 -37.72 68.51
N SER A 52 -20.09 -36.69 68.58
CA SER A 52 -19.97 -35.80 69.71
C SER A 52 -19.77 -34.38 69.17
N LEU A 53 -20.50 -33.44 69.75
CA LEU A 53 -20.35 -32.03 69.42
C LEU A 53 -19.19 -31.34 70.14
N GLY A 54 -18.52 -32.10 71.06
CA GLY A 54 -17.50 -31.53 71.92
C GLY A 54 -18.14 -30.65 73.02
N THR A 55 -17.32 -30.26 73.99
CA THR A 55 -17.71 -29.37 75.07
C THR A 55 -16.74 -28.20 75.20
N ALA A 56 -17.25 -27.02 75.53
CA ALA A 56 -16.41 -25.88 75.80
C ALA A 56 -15.59 -26.05 77.08
N PRO A 57 -14.38 -25.52 77.18
CA PRO A 57 -13.61 -25.53 78.43
C PRO A 57 -14.37 -24.69 79.51
N GLY A 58 -14.43 -25.22 80.73
CA GLY A 58 -14.94 -24.52 81.91
C GLY A 58 -13.88 -24.42 82.97
N ASP A 59 -14.14 -23.74 84.09
CA ASP A 59 -13.17 -23.42 85.15
C ASP A 59 -12.47 -24.65 85.73
N ASN A 60 -13.06 -25.85 85.65
CA ASN A 60 -12.50 -27.10 86.18
C ASN A 60 -12.43 -28.24 85.15
N THR A 61 -12.68 -28.00 83.87
CA THR A 61 -12.66 -29.02 82.81
C THR A 61 -12.06 -28.44 81.53
N GLY A 62 -11.11 -29.20 80.94
CA GLY A 62 -10.44 -28.76 79.70
C GLY A 62 -11.24 -29.17 78.49
N GLY A 63 -12.38 -28.77 78.20
CA GLY A 63 -13.14 -28.98 76.99
C GLY A 63 -12.85 -30.28 76.18
N SER A 64 -13.69 -30.72 75.32
CA SER A 64 -13.50 -31.84 74.41
C SER A 64 -13.77 -31.44 72.94
N ASN A 65 -12.92 -31.95 72.04
CA ASN A 65 -13.11 -31.73 70.60
C ASN A 65 -14.31 -32.53 70.05
N PRO A 66 -14.97 -32.05 68.98
CA PRO A 66 -16.05 -32.80 68.34
C PRO A 66 -15.51 -34.08 67.68
N GLY A 67 -16.22 -35.16 67.84
CA GLY A 67 -15.96 -36.44 67.16
C GLY A 67 -16.76 -36.53 65.86
N GLN A 68 -16.07 -36.51 64.72
CA GLN A 68 -16.68 -36.47 63.39
C GLN A 68 -16.15 -37.56 62.47
N VAL A 69 -17.01 -38.13 61.61
CA VAL A 69 -16.61 -39.05 60.54
C VAL A 69 -17.18 -38.59 59.23
N GLY A 70 -16.29 -38.42 58.19
CA GLY A 70 -16.68 -38.06 56.83
C GLY A 70 -17.44 -39.15 56.11
N LEU A 71 -18.38 -38.79 55.25
CA LEU A 71 -19.23 -39.68 54.46
C LEU A 71 -18.71 -39.91 53.03
N GLY A 72 -17.45 -39.57 52.76
CA GLY A 72 -16.81 -39.73 51.44
C GLY A 72 -16.51 -38.44 50.72
N VAL A 73 -16.27 -38.55 49.43
CA VAL A 73 -15.83 -37.49 48.54
C VAL A 73 -16.80 -37.35 47.35
N ARG A 74 -16.93 -36.15 46.83
CA ARG A 74 -17.62 -35.89 45.57
C ARG A 74 -16.74 -35.07 44.64
N VAL A 75 -16.98 -35.17 43.34
CA VAL A 75 -16.37 -34.28 42.35
C VAL A 75 -16.94 -32.86 42.55
N GLY A 76 -16.09 -31.92 42.85
CA GLY A 76 -16.43 -30.49 42.98
C GLY A 76 -16.53 -29.76 41.65
N GLY A 77 -15.72 -30.17 40.68
CA GLY A 77 -15.68 -29.60 39.32
C GLY A 77 -14.42 -29.99 38.58
N THR A 78 -14.37 -29.60 37.33
CA THR A 78 -13.15 -29.63 36.53
C THR A 78 -12.67 -28.21 36.35
N GLN A 79 -11.37 -27.99 36.43
CA GLN A 79 -10.72 -26.70 36.24
C GLN A 79 -9.73 -26.82 35.09
N ARG A 80 -9.87 -25.93 34.08
CA ARG A 80 -8.97 -25.89 32.94
C ARG A 80 -7.81 -24.96 33.24
N ASN A 81 -6.61 -25.38 32.87
CA ASN A 81 -5.39 -24.59 33.03
C ASN A 81 -5.12 -23.76 31.77
N PHE A 82 -5.39 -22.47 31.80
CA PHE A 82 -5.16 -21.54 30.69
C PHE A 82 -3.72 -20.99 30.62
N ASN A 83 -2.80 -21.46 31.46
CA ASN A 83 -1.39 -21.08 31.35
C ASN A 83 -0.85 -21.40 29.93
N ASN A 84 0.11 -20.59 29.50
CA ASN A 84 0.71 -20.77 28.18
C ASN A 84 1.45 -22.10 28.07
N GLY A 85 1.31 -22.75 26.91
CA GLY A 85 2.17 -23.83 26.47
C GLY A 85 3.49 -23.31 25.92
N ALA A 86 4.43 -24.21 25.62
CA ALA A 86 5.63 -23.85 24.90
C ALA A 86 5.29 -23.41 23.46
N ILE A 87 6.07 -22.45 22.92
CA ILE A 87 5.88 -21.97 21.56
C ILE A 87 6.84 -22.71 20.63
N GLY A 88 6.31 -23.36 19.62
CA GLY A 88 7.07 -24.06 18.58
C GLY A 88 7.04 -23.27 17.26
N VAL A 89 8.20 -22.95 16.71
CA VAL A 89 8.32 -22.26 15.42
C VAL A 89 8.02 -23.23 14.28
N THR A 90 7.15 -22.82 13.35
CA THR A 90 6.76 -23.62 12.16
C THR A 90 7.28 -23.01 10.86
N GLY A 91 7.51 -21.68 10.82
CA GLY A 91 7.92 -20.95 9.63
C GLY A 91 6.80 -20.69 8.62
N LEU A 92 5.55 -21.08 8.92
CA LEU A 92 4.38 -20.77 8.09
C LEU A 92 3.77 -19.45 8.54
N ALA A 93 3.67 -18.49 7.64
CA ALA A 93 3.15 -17.12 7.95
C ALA A 93 1.72 -17.11 8.49
N THR A 94 0.92 -18.15 8.20
CA THR A 94 -0.46 -18.30 8.69
C THR A 94 -0.55 -18.87 10.09
N ASP A 95 0.54 -19.48 10.61
CA ASP A 95 0.57 -20.01 11.96
C ASP A 95 0.86 -18.90 12.97
N LEU A 96 0.02 -18.79 13.98
CA LEU A 96 0.09 -17.74 14.99
C LEU A 96 0.08 -18.33 16.40
N ALA A 97 0.94 -17.82 17.25
CA ALA A 97 0.90 -18.12 18.69
C ALA A 97 0.66 -16.84 19.47
N ILE A 98 0.02 -16.95 20.64
CA ILE A 98 -0.15 -15.82 21.56
C ILE A 98 0.78 -16.06 22.75
N GLU A 99 1.69 -15.15 23.03
CA GLU A 99 2.48 -15.14 24.25
C GLU A 99 1.86 -14.16 25.26
N GLY A 100 1.30 -14.68 26.32
CA GLY A 100 0.53 -13.91 27.31
C GLY A 100 -0.96 -14.26 27.27
N ASP A 101 -1.81 -13.36 27.78
CA ASP A 101 -3.25 -13.57 27.88
C ASP A 101 -3.97 -13.23 26.56
N GLY A 102 -5.04 -13.91 26.26
CA GLY A 102 -5.91 -13.63 25.13
C GLY A 102 -6.29 -14.88 24.35
N LEU A 103 -7.27 -14.77 23.48
CA LEU A 103 -7.76 -15.82 22.60
C LEU A 103 -8.04 -15.19 21.24
N PHE A 104 -7.75 -15.90 20.16
CA PHE A 104 -8.18 -15.51 18.82
C PHE A 104 -9.71 -15.54 18.74
N ILE A 105 -10.27 -14.61 18.00
CA ILE A 105 -11.71 -14.51 17.76
C ILE A 105 -12.00 -15.15 16.42
N VAL A 106 -12.94 -16.07 16.39
CA VAL A 106 -13.36 -16.73 15.16
C VAL A 106 -14.87 -16.70 15.01
N ASN A 107 -15.33 -16.66 13.79
CA ASN A 107 -16.75 -16.71 13.41
C ASN A 107 -17.07 -18.06 12.77
N GLN A 108 -18.04 -18.77 13.31
CA GLN A 108 -18.55 -19.99 12.72
C GLN A 108 -20.08 -19.88 12.61
N SER A 109 -20.58 -19.89 11.39
CA SER A 109 -22.03 -19.81 11.11
C SER A 109 -22.75 -18.63 11.77
N GLY A 110 -22.08 -17.44 11.80
CA GLY A 110 -22.62 -16.22 12.39
C GLY A 110 -22.50 -16.11 13.91
N SER A 111 -21.90 -17.10 14.57
CA SER A 111 -21.64 -17.09 16.02
C SER A 111 -20.15 -16.91 16.29
N ARG A 112 -19.83 -16.10 17.31
CA ARG A 112 -18.44 -15.85 17.73
C ARG A 112 -17.97 -16.92 18.70
N PHE A 113 -16.82 -17.48 18.40
CA PHE A 113 -16.11 -18.40 19.28
C PHE A 113 -14.68 -17.88 19.49
N TYR A 114 -14.01 -18.47 20.44
CA TYR A 114 -12.67 -18.07 20.85
C TYR A 114 -11.77 -19.29 20.84
N THR A 115 -10.56 -19.12 20.38
CA THR A 115 -9.59 -20.22 20.32
C THR A 115 -8.19 -19.76 20.68
N ARG A 116 -7.38 -20.68 21.18
CA ARG A 116 -5.95 -20.48 21.37
C ARG A 116 -5.16 -21.15 20.25
N ALA A 117 -5.82 -22.06 19.50
CA ALA A 117 -5.18 -22.74 18.38
C ALA A 117 -5.04 -21.76 17.20
N GLY A 118 -3.79 -21.46 16.85
CA GLY A 118 -3.45 -20.51 15.79
C GLY A 118 -2.97 -21.16 14.50
N GLY A 119 -3.20 -22.45 14.29
CA GLY A 119 -2.92 -23.14 13.03
C GLY A 119 -3.96 -22.77 11.98
N PHE A 120 -3.80 -21.60 11.38
CA PHE A 120 -4.75 -21.07 10.39
C PHE A 120 -4.35 -21.46 8.97
N ILE A 121 -5.35 -21.55 8.11
CA ILE A 121 -5.21 -21.81 6.67
C ILE A 121 -6.01 -20.77 5.89
N ARG A 122 -5.68 -20.58 4.62
CA ARG A 122 -6.47 -19.73 3.72
C ARG A 122 -7.41 -20.58 2.88
N ASN A 123 -8.64 -20.08 2.67
CA ASN A 123 -9.60 -20.66 1.74
C ASN A 123 -9.40 -20.11 0.31
N PRO A 124 -10.14 -20.59 -0.70
CA PRO A 124 -10.08 -20.06 -2.07
C PRO A 124 -10.46 -18.58 -2.19
N GLU A 125 -11.27 -18.06 -1.27
CA GLU A 125 -11.68 -16.66 -1.18
C GLU A 125 -10.63 -15.79 -0.44
N ASN A 126 -9.50 -16.39 -0.04
CA ASN A 126 -8.41 -15.77 0.72
C ASN A 126 -8.74 -15.39 2.18
N ASP A 127 -9.84 -15.89 2.74
CA ASP A 127 -10.14 -15.70 4.15
C ASP A 127 -9.22 -16.56 5.03
N LEU A 128 -8.75 -16.00 6.13
CA LEU A 128 -8.01 -16.74 7.14
C LEU A 128 -8.98 -17.52 8.02
N MET A 129 -8.83 -18.85 8.10
CA MET A 129 -9.75 -19.71 8.84
C MET A 129 -9.03 -20.82 9.62
N THR A 130 -9.72 -21.40 10.59
CA THR A 130 -9.27 -22.62 11.29
C THR A 130 -9.44 -23.86 10.41
N GLN A 131 -8.82 -24.96 10.77
CA GLN A 131 -9.00 -26.25 10.07
C GLN A 131 -10.46 -26.75 10.12
N SER A 132 -11.25 -26.33 11.11
CA SER A 132 -12.69 -26.65 11.22
C SER A 132 -13.60 -25.70 10.41
N GLY A 133 -13.03 -24.72 9.69
CA GLY A 133 -13.75 -23.81 8.81
C GLY A 133 -14.28 -22.54 9.48
N ALA A 134 -13.92 -22.26 10.73
CA ALA A 134 -14.28 -21.01 11.39
C ALA A 134 -13.34 -19.88 10.92
N LYS A 135 -13.90 -18.76 10.44
CA LYS A 135 -13.12 -17.62 9.91
C LYS A 135 -12.56 -16.77 11.04
N VAL A 136 -11.29 -16.38 10.92
CA VAL A 136 -10.61 -15.52 11.89
C VAL A 136 -11.11 -14.09 11.76
N MET A 137 -11.38 -13.46 12.89
CA MET A 137 -11.83 -12.07 12.94
C MET A 137 -10.74 -11.13 13.44
N GLY A 138 -10.76 -9.92 12.91
CA GLY A 138 -9.81 -8.86 13.28
C GLY A 138 -10.33 -7.50 12.88
N PHE A 139 -9.44 -6.53 12.88
CA PHE A 139 -9.69 -5.17 12.40
C PHE A 139 -9.31 -5.08 10.93
N GLY A 140 -10.20 -4.55 10.09
CA GLY A 140 -9.95 -4.29 8.69
C GLY A 140 -9.26 -2.94 8.47
N VAL A 141 -9.01 -2.62 7.21
CA VAL A 141 -8.48 -1.32 6.76
C VAL A 141 -9.49 -0.61 5.88
N ASP A 142 -9.36 0.71 5.80
CA ASP A 142 -10.08 1.53 4.83
C ASP A 142 -9.42 1.50 3.44
N ASP A 143 -9.97 2.26 2.48
CA ASP A 143 -9.45 2.33 1.11
C ASP A 143 -8.04 2.95 1.04
N GLN A 144 -7.59 3.63 2.10
CA GLN A 144 -6.25 4.19 2.24
C GLN A 144 -5.31 3.29 3.07
N PHE A 145 -5.70 2.05 3.35
CA PHE A 145 -4.94 1.10 4.18
C PHE A 145 -4.72 1.54 5.65
N ASN A 146 -5.53 2.48 6.16
CA ASN A 146 -5.56 2.82 7.57
C ASN A 146 -6.43 1.83 8.34
N LEU A 147 -5.96 1.43 9.52
CA LEU A 147 -6.68 0.48 10.35
C LEU A 147 -7.99 1.07 10.89
N VAL A 148 -9.10 0.37 10.67
CA VAL A 148 -10.42 0.75 11.19
C VAL A 148 -10.68 0.00 12.49
N GLU A 149 -10.42 0.66 13.62
CA GLU A 149 -10.69 0.10 14.94
C GLU A 149 -12.19 0.21 15.29
N GLY A 150 -12.68 -0.75 16.05
CA GLY A 150 -14.06 -0.73 16.58
C GLY A 150 -15.06 -1.66 15.90
N ASN A 151 -14.80 -2.10 14.68
CA ASN A 151 -15.62 -3.11 14.01
C ASN A 151 -14.78 -4.34 13.66
N LEU A 152 -15.23 -5.53 14.09
CA LEU A 152 -14.59 -6.78 13.73
C LEU A 152 -15.10 -7.26 12.38
N VAL A 153 -14.15 -7.53 11.49
CA VAL A 153 -14.39 -8.12 10.16
C VAL A 153 -13.68 -9.47 10.05
N GLU A 154 -14.12 -10.28 9.12
CA GLU A 154 -13.40 -11.51 8.73
C GLU A 154 -12.10 -11.11 8.02
N LEU A 155 -10.96 -11.65 8.47
CA LEU A 155 -9.66 -11.31 7.91
C LEU A 155 -9.47 -11.99 6.56
N ASN A 156 -9.34 -11.18 5.52
CA ASN A 156 -9.07 -11.61 4.15
C ASN A 156 -7.67 -11.17 3.72
N ILE A 157 -6.87 -12.09 3.14
CA ILE A 157 -5.49 -11.85 2.71
C ILE A 157 -5.37 -12.22 1.22
N PRO A 158 -5.74 -11.32 0.30
CA PRO A 158 -5.90 -11.62 -1.12
C PRO A 158 -4.55 -11.62 -1.88
N VAL A 159 -3.65 -12.55 -1.53
CA VAL A 159 -2.36 -12.72 -2.19
C VAL A 159 -2.54 -13.01 -3.68
N GLY A 160 -1.85 -12.24 -4.52
CA GLY A 160 -1.87 -12.36 -5.98
C GLY A 160 -3.02 -11.63 -6.67
N THR A 161 -4.02 -11.12 -5.94
CA THR A 161 -5.19 -10.42 -6.52
C THR A 161 -5.34 -8.98 -6.05
N LEU A 162 -4.89 -8.63 -4.85
CA LEU A 162 -4.89 -7.25 -4.39
C LEU A 162 -3.83 -6.46 -5.15
N THR A 163 -4.26 -5.41 -5.85
CA THR A 163 -3.39 -4.50 -6.59
C THR A 163 -3.30 -3.16 -5.89
N LEU A 164 -2.12 -2.56 -5.95
CA LEU A 164 -1.85 -1.24 -5.38
C LEU A 164 -0.94 -0.46 -6.31
N ALA A 165 -1.32 0.77 -6.61
CA ALA A 165 -0.50 1.79 -7.24
C ALA A 165 -0.48 3.02 -6.33
N GLU A 166 0.55 3.85 -6.44
CA GLU A 166 0.65 5.08 -5.67
C GLU A 166 1.06 6.22 -6.61
N GLN A 167 0.28 7.30 -6.65
CA GLN A 167 0.62 8.46 -7.46
C GLN A 167 1.88 9.14 -6.92
N SER A 168 2.63 9.79 -7.80
CA SER A 168 3.76 10.63 -7.41
C SER A 168 3.25 12.00 -6.99
N ASP A 169 3.61 12.42 -5.78
CA ASP A 169 3.31 13.75 -5.27
C ASP A 169 4.58 14.60 -5.13
N ASN A 170 5.75 13.95 -4.98
CA ASN A 170 7.01 14.64 -4.75
C ASN A 170 8.18 13.95 -5.46
N VAL A 171 9.08 14.76 -6.05
CA VAL A 171 10.33 14.32 -6.69
C VAL A 171 11.49 15.14 -6.15
N ILE A 172 12.55 14.48 -5.69
CA ILE A 172 13.77 15.12 -5.16
C ILE A 172 14.86 15.03 -6.20
N PHE A 173 15.56 16.14 -6.42
CA PHE A 173 16.67 16.26 -7.36
C PHE A 173 17.98 16.49 -6.63
N SER A 174 19.06 15.94 -7.19
CA SER A 174 20.43 16.16 -6.72
C SER A 174 21.40 16.18 -7.89
N GLY A 175 22.49 16.91 -7.74
CA GLY A 175 23.55 16.99 -8.75
C GLY A 175 24.18 18.35 -8.86
N ASN A 176 24.78 18.64 -10.04
CA ASN A 176 25.48 19.89 -10.30
C ASN A 176 25.08 20.47 -11.65
N VAL A 177 24.88 21.78 -11.72
CA VAL A 177 24.79 22.58 -12.96
C VAL A 177 26.00 23.46 -13.07
N ASN A 178 26.67 23.46 -14.23
CA ASN A 178 28.00 24.09 -14.40
C ASN A 178 27.92 25.62 -14.51
N ALA A 179 28.37 26.32 -13.47
CA ALA A 179 28.36 27.78 -13.40
C ALA A 179 29.29 28.51 -14.37
N SER A 180 30.17 27.79 -15.10
CA SER A 180 31.18 28.41 -16.01
C SER A 180 30.76 28.40 -17.48
N GLY A 181 29.55 27.96 -17.81
CA GLY A 181 29.04 27.95 -19.16
C GLY A 181 28.70 29.34 -19.71
N GLU A 182 28.43 29.42 -21.00
CA GLU A 182 27.91 30.64 -21.63
C GLU A 182 26.46 30.89 -21.17
N ILE A 183 26.16 32.15 -20.94
CA ILE A 183 24.76 32.57 -20.64
C ILE A 183 23.96 32.41 -21.92
N ALA A 184 22.80 31.81 -21.80
CA ALA A 184 21.86 31.69 -22.92
C ALA A 184 21.33 33.06 -23.34
N SER A 185 21.17 33.26 -24.62
CA SER A 185 20.72 34.53 -25.18
C SER A 185 19.89 34.38 -26.44
N THR A 186 19.97 33.24 -27.12
CA THR A 186 19.21 32.98 -28.35
C THR A 186 18.74 31.54 -28.43
N GLY A 187 17.51 31.34 -28.87
CA GLY A 187 17.00 30.05 -29.28
C GLY A 187 17.31 29.71 -30.74
N SER A 188 17.15 28.46 -31.12
CA SER A 188 17.25 28.04 -32.52
C SER A 188 16.14 28.69 -33.35
N THR A 189 16.47 29.22 -34.51
CA THR A 189 15.51 29.93 -35.37
C THR A 189 15.29 29.18 -36.67
N HIS A 190 14.03 28.95 -37.02
CA HIS A 190 13.62 28.35 -38.29
C HIS A 190 12.58 29.24 -38.98
N GLU A 191 12.67 29.34 -40.29
CA GLU A 191 11.78 30.17 -41.09
C GLU A 191 11.20 29.37 -42.26
N THR A 192 9.91 29.53 -42.52
CA THR A 192 9.31 29.04 -43.78
C THR A 192 9.58 29.99 -44.94
N ARG A 193 9.27 29.53 -46.14
CA ARG A 193 9.08 30.45 -47.26
C ARG A 193 7.87 31.34 -46.98
N ALA A 194 7.85 32.54 -47.65
CA ALA A 194 6.75 33.47 -47.53
C ALA A 194 5.48 32.91 -48.17
N PHE A 195 4.38 33.05 -47.46
CA PHE A 195 3.01 32.73 -47.90
C PHE A 195 2.23 33.99 -48.24
N PHE A 196 1.38 33.89 -49.26
CA PHE A 196 0.60 34.99 -49.76
C PHE A 196 -0.88 34.59 -49.99
N THR A 197 -1.77 35.58 -49.96
CA THR A 197 -3.20 35.37 -50.24
C THR A 197 -3.54 35.64 -51.70
N ASP A 198 -2.57 35.97 -52.54
CA ASP A 198 -2.76 36.25 -53.96
C ASP A 198 -1.67 35.57 -54.82
N PRO A 199 -2.00 35.18 -56.08
CA PRO A 199 -1.06 34.49 -56.97
C PRO A 199 0.09 35.38 -57.48
N ALA A 200 0.07 36.69 -57.21
CA ALA A 200 1.14 37.63 -57.58
C ALA A 200 2.12 37.85 -56.45
N GLY A 201 1.90 37.27 -55.26
CA GLY A 201 2.79 37.38 -54.12
C GLY A 201 2.91 38.78 -53.53
N THR A 202 1.82 39.55 -53.57
CA THR A 202 1.83 40.96 -53.12
C THR A 202 1.21 41.16 -51.75
N THR A 203 0.34 40.25 -51.30
CA THR A 203 -0.36 40.34 -50.03
C THR A 203 0.07 39.20 -49.10
N PRO A 204 0.98 39.43 -48.14
CA PRO A 204 1.41 38.42 -47.21
C PRO A 204 0.27 37.89 -46.33
N ILE A 205 0.35 36.66 -45.84
CA ILE A 205 -0.57 36.15 -44.84
C ILE A 205 -0.40 36.87 -43.49
N THR A 206 -1.44 36.77 -42.67
CA THR A 206 -1.45 37.22 -41.27
C THR A 206 -2.06 36.16 -40.40
N ALA A 207 -1.94 36.26 -39.07
CA ALA A 207 -2.60 35.36 -38.15
C ALA A 207 -4.14 35.25 -38.35
N ALA A 208 -4.78 36.29 -38.84
CA ALA A 208 -6.22 36.33 -39.15
C ALA A 208 -6.58 35.70 -40.51
N THR A 209 -5.58 35.28 -41.32
CA THR A 209 -5.86 34.69 -42.65
C THR A 209 -6.51 33.32 -42.47
N ASP A 210 -7.67 33.14 -43.13
CA ASP A 210 -8.49 31.94 -43.04
C ASP A 210 -8.00 30.87 -44.04
N LEU A 211 -7.67 29.69 -43.52
CA LEU A 211 -7.19 28.53 -44.27
C LEU A 211 -8.30 27.76 -44.98
N LEU A 212 -9.57 27.93 -44.55
CA LEU A 212 -10.72 27.23 -45.15
C LEU A 212 -11.26 27.92 -46.38
N THR A 213 -11.22 29.24 -46.40
CA THR A 213 -11.89 30.04 -47.42
C THR A 213 -10.95 30.81 -48.35
N THR A 214 -9.63 30.81 -48.03
CA THR A 214 -8.63 31.58 -48.80
C THR A 214 -7.60 30.61 -49.40
N ASP A 215 -7.34 30.76 -50.71
CA ASP A 215 -6.22 30.08 -51.37
C ASP A 215 -4.92 30.72 -50.95
N ILE A 216 -3.99 29.88 -50.47
CA ILE A 216 -2.69 30.33 -50.01
C ILE A 216 -1.60 29.91 -51.02
N TYR A 217 -0.78 30.88 -51.39
CA TYR A 217 0.27 30.74 -52.35
C TYR A 217 1.65 30.79 -51.69
N VAL A 218 2.59 29.98 -52.18
CA VAL A 218 4.00 29.99 -51.74
C VAL A 218 4.90 30.20 -52.95
N SER A 219 6.02 30.92 -52.78
CA SER A 219 7.02 31.12 -53.84
C SER A 219 7.64 29.77 -54.25
N ASP A 220 7.73 29.50 -55.55
CA ASP A 220 8.40 28.32 -56.13
C ASP A 220 9.93 28.48 -56.15
N GLY A 221 10.47 29.65 -55.73
CA GLY A 221 11.92 29.98 -55.77
C GLY A 221 12.47 30.31 -57.15
N ALA A 222 11.62 30.24 -58.21
CA ALA A 222 11.98 30.56 -59.58
C ALA A 222 11.32 31.88 -60.08
N GLY A 223 10.62 32.57 -59.18
CA GLY A 223 9.88 33.78 -59.44
C GLY A 223 8.39 33.58 -59.74
N GLY A 224 7.89 32.35 -59.60
CA GLY A 224 6.46 32.02 -59.66
C GLY A 224 5.89 31.72 -58.28
N PHE A 225 4.59 31.52 -58.24
CA PHE A 225 3.84 31.14 -57.01
C PHE A 225 2.98 29.92 -57.30
N THR A 226 2.98 28.96 -56.38
CA THR A 226 2.14 27.78 -56.43
C THR A 226 1.19 27.75 -55.25
N ILE A 227 0.03 27.13 -55.44
CA ILE A 227 -0.94 26.97 -54.34
C ILE A 227 -0.34 26.03 -53.26
N ALA A 228 -0.20 26.54 -52.05
CA ALA A 228 0.20 25.81 -50.86
C ALA A 228 -1.00 25.15 -50.15
N PHE A 229 -2.08 25.92 -50.05
CA PHE A 229 -3.35 25.44 -49.46
C PHE A 229 -4.49 25.89 -50.39
N ASP A 230 -5.22 24.90 -50.95
CA ASP A 230 -6.36 25.11 -51.82
C ASP A 230 -7.66 25.13 -50.98
N SER A 231 -8.35 26.26 -50.98
CA SER A 231 -9.61 26.42 -50.23
C SER A 231 -10.76 25.53 -50.72
N SER A 232 -10.66 24.99 -51.93
CA SER A 232 -11.66 24.08 -52.50
C SER A 232 -11.51 22.63 -52.02
N GLU A 233 -10.42 22.26 -51.35
CA GLU A 233 -10.14 20.93 -50.84
C GLU A 233 -10.47 20.81 -49.34
N PRO A 234 -11.61 20.22 -48.93
CA PRO A 234 -11.95 20.01 -47.53
C PRO A 234 -11.16 18.85 -46.92
N GLY A 235 -11.01 18.85 -45.59
CA GLY A 235 -10.40 17.74 -44.83
C GLY A 235 -8.89 17.68 -44.91
N ARG A 236 -8.23 18.83 -45.01
CA ARG A 236 -6.78 18.98 -44.96
C ARG A 236 -6.28 18.91 -43.50
N SER A 237 -5.10 18.40 -43.35
CA SER A 237 -4.40 18.39 -42.06
C SER A 237 -2.92 18.68 -42.23
N ILE A 238 -2.31 19.18 -41.19
CA ILE A 238 -0.86 19.40 -41.08
C ILE A 238 -0.36 18.46 -39.98
N THR A 239 0.58 17.58 -40.34
CA THR A 239 1.19 16.65 -39.39
C THR A 239 2.64 17.04 -39.17
N LEU A 240 3.04 17.14 -37.91
CA LEU A 240 4.43 17.28 -37.47
C LEU A 240 4.87 15.89 -36.99
N GLU A 241 6.00 15.41 -37.50
CA GLU A 241 6.59 14.10 -37.15
C GLU A 241 8.10 14.14 -37.42
N GLY A 242 8.90 13.73 -36.42
CA GLY A 242 10.34 13.75 -36.52
C GLY A 242 11.02 15.06 -36.09
N VAL A 243 10.26 16.03 -35.60
CA VAL A 243 10.83 17.24 -34.99
C VAL A 243 11.55 16.88 -33.71
N GLU A 244 12.80 17.31 -33.58
CA GLU A 244 13.62 17.07 -32.39
C GLU A 244 13.83 18.37 -31.60
N LYS A 245 13.87 18.23 -30.26
CA LYS A 245 14.27 19.28 -29.33
C LYS A 245 15.45 18.82 -28.48
N GLY A 246 16.62 19.43 -28.71
CA GLY A 246 17.88 18.99 -28.08
C GLY A 246 18.18 17.50 -28.32
N GLY A 247 17.95 17.01 -29.53
CA GLY A 247 18.19 15.63 -29.94
C GLY A 247 17.17 14.61 -29.41
N LYS A 248 16.04 15.05 -28.88
CA LYS A 248 14.92 14.20 -28.48
C LYS A 248 13.72 14.42 -29.40
N ASP A 249 13.20 13.35 -30.00
CA ASP A 249 12.00 13.37 -30.81
C ASP A 249 10.79 13.81 -29.97
N LEU A 250 10.03 14.76 -30.47
CA LEU A 250 8.84 15.31 -29.84
C LEU A 250 7.58 14.45 -30.07
N GLY A 251 7.69 13.37 -30.88
CA GLY A 251 6.55 12.54 -31.30
C GLY A 251 5.75 13.18 -32.44
N SER A 252 4.65 12.57 -32.86
CA SER A 252 3.82 13.11 -33.93
C SER A 252 2.60 13.86 -33.38
N ALA A 253 2.22 14.95 -34.04
CA ALA A 253 1.00 15.66 -33.77
C ALA A 253 0.35 16.16 -35.06
N THR A 254 -0.98 16.18 -35.11
CA THR A 254 -1.75 16.53 -36.31
C THR A 254 -2.76 17.63 -36.02
N PHE A 255 -2.65 18.71 -36.79
CA PHE A 255 -3.61 19.82 -36.81
C PHE A 255 -4.59 19.63 -37.96
N ALA A 256 -5.88 19.58 -37.66
CA ALA A 256 -6.93 19.57 -38.71
C ALA A 256 -7.30 20.98 -39.14
N ILE A 257 -7.26 21.27 -40.45
CA ILE A 257 -7.81 22.51 -41.00
C ILE A 257 -9.32 22.35 -41.07
N SER A 258 -10.02 22.76 -40.00
CA SER A 258 -11.45 22.55 -39.84
C SER A 258 -12.06 23.60 -38.87
N GLY A 259 -13.32 23.91 -39.06
CA GLY A 259 -14.10 24.74 -38.10
C GLY A 259 -14.63 23.98 -36.88
N SER A 260 -14.35 22.69 -36.76
CA SER A 260 -14.79 21.83 -35.65
C SER A 260 -13.81 20.68 -35.45
N ALA A 261 -13.80 20.08 -34.24
CA ALA A 261 -12.96 18.96 -33.88
C ALA A 261 -13.13 17.79 -34.86
N VAL A 262 -12.01 17.17 -35.23
CA VAL A 262 -11.92 16.01 -36.13
C VAL A 262 -11.35 14.84 -35.34
N GLU A 263 -11.98 13.68 -35.45
CA GLU A 263 -11.54 12.47 -34.78
C GLU A 263 -10.15 12.04 -35.28
N GLY A 264 -9.24 11.75 -34.35
CA GLY A 264 -7.87 11.31 -34.68
C GLY A 264 -6.90 12.46 -34.97
N THR A 265 -7.25 13.69 -34.62
CA THR A 265 -6.33 14.85 -34.68
C THR A 265 -6.16 15.47 -33.29
N ASP A 266 -5.00 16.05 -33.02
CA ASP A 266 -4.65 16.62 -31.72
C ASP A 266 -5.21 18.02 -31.52
N ALA A 267 -5.31 18.78 -32.64
CA ALA A 267 -5.90 20.10 -32.63
C ALA A 267 -6.66 20.38 -33.94
N PHE A 268 -7.48 21.44 -33.95
CA PHE A 268 -8.17 21.91 -35.14
C PHE A 268 -8.27 23.43 -35.16
N GLY A 269 -8.36 23.98 -36.34
CA GLY A 269 -8.53 25.41 -36.50
C GLY A 269 -8.76 25.79 -37.97
N SER A 270 -9.19 27.05 -38.18
CA SER A 270 -9.51 27.61 -39.50
C SER A 270 -8.57 28.72 -39.92
N THR A 271 -7.73 29.21 -39.02
CA THR A 271 -6.84 30.35 -39.25
C THR A 271 -5.37 30.02 -39.05
N PHE A 272 -4.48 30.81 -39.63
CA PHE A 272 -3.04 30.69 -39.34
C PHE A 272 -2.71 31.00 -37.88
N GLY A 273 -3.50 31.86 -37.20
CA GLY A 273 -3.31 32.11 -35.76
C GLY A 273 -3.51 30.87 -34.91
N GLU A 274 -4.56 30.07 -35.20
CA GLU A 274 -4.78 28.78 -34.52
C GLU A 274 -3.71 27.75 -34.83
N LEU A 275 -3.18 27.74 -36.07
CA LEU A 275 -2.05 26.89 -36.44
C LEU A 275 -0.78 27.28 -35.70
N ILE A 276 -0.51 28.58 -35.53
CA ILE A 276 0.65 29.07 -34.77
C ILE A 276 0.52 28.68 -33.30
N SER A 277 -0.63 28.85 -32.69
CA SER A 277 -0.86 28.41 -31.31
C SER A 277 -0.63 26.90 -31.16
N PHE A 278 -1.07 26.09 -32.11
CA PHE A 278 -0.77 24.64 -32.10
C PHE A 278 0.74 24.36 -32.20
N PHE A 279 1.49 25.13 -33.01
CA PHE A 279 2.95 24.97 -33.07
C PHE A 279 3.61 25.36 -31.76
N ASP A 280 3.20 26.47 -31.14
CA ASP A 280 3.69 26.90 -29.84
C ASP A 280 3.49 25.84 -28.76
N GLU A 281 2.28 25.26 -28.67
CA GLU A 281 1.95 24.19 -27.72
C GLU A 281 2.76 22.91 -27.98
N TYR A 282 2.82 22.47 -29.26
CA TYR A 282 3.54 21.25 -29.64
C TYR A 282 5.05 21.40 -29.47
N LEU A 283 5.65 22.53 -29.80
CA LEU A 283 7.09 22.78 -29.66
C LEU A 283 7.47 23.14 -28.22
N GLY A 284 6.51 23.46 -27.37
CA GLY A 284 6.73 23.91 -26.00
C GLY A 284 7.50 25.24 -25.96
N THR A 285 7.05 26.22 -26.76
CA THR A 285 7.62 27.58 -26.81
C THR A 285 6.72 28.60 -26.10
N ASP A 286 5.41 28.34 -26.00
CA ASP A 286 4.47 29.22 -25.29
C ASP A 286 4.59 29.10 -23.78
N SER A 287 5.10 30.14 -23.14
CA SER A 287 5.18 30.27 -21.68
C SER A 287 3.95 30.95 -21.05
N SER A 288 3.02 31.45 -21.88
CA SER A 288 1.90 32.28 -21.41
C SER A 288 0.90 31.55 -20.52
N ALA A 289 0.74 30.25 -20.70
CA ALA A 289 -0.20 29.41 -19.94
C ALA A 289 0.31 29.06 -18.51
N ILE A 290 1.61 29.19 -18.24
CA ILE A 290 2.26 28.68 -17.01
C ILE A 290 2.38 29.76 -15.92
N GLY A 291 2.14 31.04 -16.28
CA GLY A 291 2.01 32.12 -15.30
C GLY A 291 3.28 32.53 -14.56
N GLY A 292 4.45 32.33 -15.16
CA GLY A 292 5.76 32.76 -14.65
C GLY A 292 6.13 34.17 -15.07
N SER A 293 7.12 34.78 -14.37
CA SER A 293 7.80 36.00 -14.82
C SER A 293 9.01 35.69 -15.70
N SER A 294 9.30 34.44 -15.93
CA SER A 294 10.41 33.90 -16.70
C SER A 294 9.98 33.67 -18.14
N ASP A 295 10.85 33.95 -19.08
CA ASP A 295 10.61 33.80 -20.52
C ASP A 295 11.92 33.32 -21.17
N LEU A 296 11.92 32.11 -21.71
CA LEU A 296 13.06 31.54 -22.45
C LEU A 296 13.14 32.02 -23.89
N GLY A 297 12.40 33.08 -24.25
CA GLY A 297 12.48 33.73 -25.55
C GLY A 297 11.89 32.95 -26.72
N GLY A 298 11.28 31.78 -26.47
CA GLY A 298 10.67 30.98 -27.52
C GLY A 298 9.37 31.61 -28.02
N SER A 299 9.12 31.53 -29.34
CA SER A 299 7.86 32.01 -29.94
C SER A 299 7.67 31.45 -31.34
N VAL A 300 6.38 31.36 -31.75
CA VAL A 300 6.04 31.13 -33.16
C VAL A 300 5.20 32.31 -33.65
N GLU A 301 5.65 32.94 -34.70
CA GLU A 301 4.96 34.14 -35.23
C GLU A 301 4.97 34.20 -36.77
N ILE A 302 4.11 35.04 -37.34
CA ILE A 302 4.18 35.41 -38.77
C ILE A 302 4.80 36.78 -38.88
N ASN A 303 5.94 36.85 -39.56
CA ASN A 303 6.60 38.11 -39.79
C ASN A 303 5.87 38.96 -40.88
N ALA A 304 6.29 40.23 -41.05
CA ALA A 304 5.72 41.16 -42.03
C ALA A 304 5.83 40.69 -43.51
N ASN A 305 6.65 39.69 -43.78
CA ASN A 305 6.84 39.14 -45.14
C ASN A 305 5.94 37.91 -45.38
N GLY A 306 5.13 37.49 -44.40
CA GLY A 306 4.27 36.30 -44.48
C GLY A 306 5.02 34.98 -44.29
N GLN A 307 6.17 35.00 -43.63
CA GLN A 307 6.89 33.79 -43.23
C GLN A 307 6.47 33.40 -41.81
N ILE A 308 6.31 32.12 -41.56
CA ILE A 308 6.21 31.59 -40.21
C ILE A 308 7.63 31.45 -39.67
N VAL A 309 7.90 32.13 -38.58
CA VAL A 309 9.17 32.13 -37.87
C VAL A 309 8.98 31.39 -36.57
N VAL A 310 9.75 30.35 -36.35
CA VAL A 310 9.83 29.57 -35.12
C VAL A 310 11.13 29.92 -34.42
N VAL A 311 11.04 30.49 -33.26
CA VAL A 311 12.17 30.70 -32.35
C VAL A 311 12.02 29.69 -31.21
N GLY A 312 12.98 28.78 -31.10
CA GLY A 312 13.00 27.82 -29.98
C GLY A 312 13.39 28.50 -28.66
N ASN A 313 13.20 27.85 -27.57
CA ASN A 313 13.67 28.32 -26.27
C ASN A 313 15.19 28.41 -26.23
N GLU A 314 15.70 29.32 -25.41
CA GLU A 314 17.13 29.48 -25.15
C GLU A 314 17.77 28.21 -24.54
N GLY A 315 19.08 28.01 -24.79
CA GLY A 315 19.80 26.86 -24.27
C GLY A 315 19.98 25.73 -25.30
N THR A 316 21.16 25.15 -25.35
CA THR A 316 21.52 24.14 -26.37
C THR A 316 20.66 22.85 -26.25
N VAL A 317 20.19 22.47 -25.05
CA VAL A 317 19.29 21.30 -24.87
C VAL A 317 17.84 21.60 -25.26
N GLN A 318 17.51 22.86 -25.52
CA GLN A 318 16.20 23.30 -26.01
C GLN A 318 16.20 23.58 -27.53
N ALA A 319 17.37 23.41 -28.20
CA ALA A 319 17.51 23.65 -29.63
C ALA A 319 16.53 22.78 -30.42
N LEU A 320 15.70 23.43 -31.23
CA LEU A 320 14.80 22.74 -32.16
C LEU A 320 15.61 22.36 -33.42
N GLU A 321 15.34 21.16 -33.92
CA GLU A 321 15.77 20.68 -35.24
C GLU A 321 14.53 20.29 -36.01
N ILE A 322 14.24 21.04 -37.08
CA ILE A 322 13.07 20.81 -37.95
C ILE A 322 13.62 20.56 -39.33
N GLU A 323 13.57 19.32 -39.78
CA GLU A 323 14.07 18.93 -41.09
C GLU A 323 13.01 19.02 -42.20
N THR A 324 13.49 18.95 -43.45
CA THR A 324 12.61 18.90 -44.62
C THR A 324 11.83 17.57 -44.61
N GLY A 325 10.56 17.63 -44.36
CA GLY A 325 9.68 16.44 -44.28
C GLY A 325 9.00 16.23 -42.96
N ASP A 326 9.50 16.87 -41.88
CA ASP A 326 8.91 16.78 -40.55
C ASP A 326 7.54 17.45 -40.46
N ILE A 327 7.28 18.40 -41.36
CA ILE A 327 5.98 19.05 -41.50
C ILE A 327 5.38 18.63 -42.83
N THR A 328 4.30 17.87 -42.80
CA THR A 328 3.59 17.39 -43.97
C THR A 328 2.15 17.92 -44.03
N VAL A 329 1.72 18.34 -45.21
CA VAL A 329 0.35 18.75 -45.48
C VAL A 329 -0.36 17.59 -46.20
N ASN A 330 -1.42 17.08 -45.58
CA ASN A 330 -2.24 15.98 -46.09
C ASN A 330 -3.59 16.51 -46.56
N GLY A 331 -4.12 15.92 -47.64
CA GLY A 331 -5.45 16.21 -48.17
C GLY A 331 -6.14 14.94 -48.68
N PRO A 332 -7.42 15.04 -49.11
CA PRO A 332 -8.22 13.85 -49.50
C PRO A 332 -7.68 13.09 -50.72
N GLY A 333 -6.79 13.69 -51.50
CA GLY A 333 -6.19 13.10 -52.70
C GLY A 333 -4.76 12.55 -52.51
N GLY A 334 -4.23 12.58 -51.33
CA GLY A 334 -2.82 12.25 -51.03
C GLY A 334 -2.04 13.49 -50.60
N GLY A 335 -0.72 13.32 -50.30
CA GLY A 335 0.13 14.43 -49.88
C GLY A 335 0.20 15.53 -50.95
N LEU A 336 -0.09 16.76 -50.56
CA LEU A 336 -0.02 17.95 -51.45
C LEU A 336 1.41 18.43 -51.66
N GLY A 337 2.40 17.65 -51.29
CA GLY A 337 3.78 18.07 -51.20
C GLY A 337 4.08 18.72 -49.84
N ASN A 338 5.26 19.29 -49.69
CA ASN A 338 5.64 20.01 -48.47
C ASN A 338 5.75 21.51 -48.73
N PRO A 339 4.62 22.27 -48.65
CA PRO A 339 4.70 23.73 -48.80
C PRO A 339 5.37 24.44 -47.61
N MET A 340 5.39 23.75 -46.44
CA MET A 340 5.90 24.29 -45.17
C MET A 340 7.36 23.87 -44.88
N VAL A 341 8.20 23.88 -45.89
CA VAL A 341 9.65 23.63 -45.70
C VAL A 341 10.21 24.75 -44.82
N MET A 342 10.76 24.37 -43.67
CA MET A 342 11.47 25.27 -42.78
C MET A 342 12.98 25.23 -43.08
N THR A 343 13.61 26.36 -42.89
CA THR A 343 15.07 26.51 -43.04
C THR A 343 15.60 27.06 -41.73
N LYS A 344 16.60 26.39 -41.16
CA LYS A 344 17.29 26.86 -39.96
C LYS A 344 18.13 28.11 -40.30
N THR A 345 17.91 29.20 -39.57
CA THR A 345 18.55 30.50 -39.76
C THR A 345 19.41 30.92 -38.57
N GLY A 346 19.21 30.27 -37.40
CA GLY A 346 20.00 30.52 -36.19
C GLY A 346 20.13 29.26 -35.33
N ASP A 347 21.26 29.17 -34.61
CA ASP A 347 21.47 28.11 -33.60
C ASP A 347 21.17 28.64 -32.21
N ALA A 348 20.74 27.73 -31.33
CA ALA A 348 20.58 28.03 -29.91
C ALA A 348 21.95 28.07 -29.22
N ASP A 349 22.09 28.96 -28.25
CA ASP A 349 23.29 29.11 -27.44
C ASP A 349 23.01 28.88 -25.94
N GLY A 350 24.05 28.94 -25.12
CA GLY A 350 23.98 28.88 -23.68
C GLY A 350 24.16 27.50 -23.07
N GLU A 351 24.77 27.48 -21.89
CA GLU A 351 24.93 26.28 -21.07
C GLU A 351 23.57 25.80 -20.62
N SER A 352 23.31 24.54 -20.87
CA SER A 352 22.04 23.93 -20.47
C SER A 352 22.20 22.44 -20.27
N VAL A 353 21.34 21.84 -19.48
CA VAL A 353 21.35 20.41 -19.15
C VAL A 353 19.94 19.88 -19.01
N ARG A 354 19.70 18.65 -19.44
CA ARG A 354 18.42 17.96 -19.36
C ARG A 354 18.55 16.66 -18.60
N THR A 355 17.53 16.34 -17.81
CA THR A 355 17.31 15.01 -17.25
C THR A 355 15.89 14.56 -17.52
N SER A 356 15.66 13.25 -17.65
CA SER A 356 14.33 12.67 -17.76
C SER A 356 14.07 11.81 -16.54
N PHE A 357 12.86 11.87 -16.00
CA PHE A 357 12.43 11.06 -14.88
C PHE A 357 10.99 10.59 -15.09
N VAL A 358 10.58 9.59 -14.30
CA VAL A 358 9.23 8.99 -14.41
C VAL A 358 8.46 9.32 -13.15
N VAL A 359 7.21 9.77 -13.32
CA VAL A 359 6.19 9.87 -12.26
C VAL A 359 5.02 8.94 -12.59
N TYR A 360 4.23 8.62 -11.59
CA TYR A 360 3.10 7.71 -11.76
C TYR A 360 1.79 8.41 -11.44
N ASP A 361 0.77 8.17 -12.26
CA ASP A 361 -0.59 8.62 -11.97
C ASP A 361 -1.26 7.73 -10.90
N SER A 362 -2.47 8.07 -10.46
CA SER A 362 -3.20 7.32 -9.43
C SER A 362 -3.57 5.88 -9.84
N LEU A 363 -3.45 5.53 -11.11
CA LEU A 363 -3.63 4.17 -11.64
C LEU A 363 -2.30 3.43 -11.81
N GLY A 364 -1.16 4.10 -11.51
CA GLY A 364 0.18 3.55 -11.65
C GLY A 364 0.71 3.56 -13.09
N THR A 365 0.13 4.38 -13.98
CA THR A 365 0.65 4.59 -15.34
C THR A 365 1.91 5.45 -15.27
N PRO A 366 3.03 5.01 -15.86
CA PRO A 366 4.25 5.83 -15.89
C PRO A 366 4.09 6.99 -16.87
N LEU A 367 4.56 8.17 -16.45
CA LEU A 367 4.59 9.41 -17.23
C LEU A 367 6.02 9.91 -17.24
N THR A 368 6.54 10.21 -18.42
CA THR A 368 7.92 10.69 -18.58
C THR A 368 7.94 12.21 -18.60
N ILE A 369 8.74 12.79 -17.72
CA ILE A 369 8.94 14.22 -17.59
C ILE A 369 10.39 14.54 -17.95
N ASP A 370 10.58 15.53 -18.81
CA ASP A 370 11.88 16.10 -19.13
C ASP A 370 12.04 17.41 -18.36
N LEU A 371 13.10 17.50 -17.58
CA LEU A 371 13.45 18.71 -16.85
C LEU A 371 14.76 19.25 -17.41
N SER A 372 14.73 20.46 -17.92
CA SER A 372 15.88 21.16 -18.46
C SER A 372 16.24 22.36 -17.60
N PHE A 373 17.52 22.61 -17.40
CA PHE A 373 18.07 23.83 -16.80
C PHE A 373 18.85 24.61 -17.82
N VAL A 374 18.68 25.92 -17.87
CA VAL A 374 19.32 26.85 -18.78
C VAL A 374 19.97 27.98 -17.96
N LEU A 375 21.23 28.28 -18.18
CA LEU A 375 21.95 29.36 -17.48
C LEU A 375 21.53 30.73 -18.03
N GLN A 376 20.79 31.50 -17.21
CA GLN A 376 20.27 32.81 -17.61
C GLN A 376 21.13 33.98 -17.18
N ALA A 377 21.72 33.90 -15.99
CA ALA A 377 22.52 35.01 -15.49
C ALA A 377 23.63 34.57 -14.54
N THR A 378 24.73 35.35 -14.54
CA THR A 378 25.72 35.35 -13.47
C THR A 378 25.61 36.66 -12.68
N ASN A 379 25.43 36.57 -11.36
CA ASN A 379 25.23 37.74 -10.55
C ASN A 379 26.53 38.51 -10.30
N PRO A 380 26.56 39.85 -10.37
CA PRO A 380 27.76 40.63 -10.14
C PRO A 380 28.40 40.46 -8.76
N ASN A 381 27.60 40.05 -7.76
CA ASN A 381 28.03 39.78 -6.39
C ASN A 381 28.40 38.31 -6.15
N GLY A 382 28.46 37.51 -7.20
CA GLY A 382 28.65 36.06 -7.17
C GLY A 382 27.32 35.29 -7.09
N GLY A 383 27.33 34.08 -7.62
CA GLY A 383 26.19 33.21 -7.77
C GLY A 383 25.60 33.19 -9.17
N THR A 384 24.72 32.25 -9.44
CA THR A 384 24.12 32.04 -10.77
C THR A 384 22.59 31.91 -10.65
N THR A 385 21.93 32.31 -11.74
CA THR A 385 20.50 32.13 -11.92
C THR A 385 20.28 31.20 -13.11
N TRP A 386 19.54 30.17 -12.87
CA TRP A 386 19.16 29.16 -13.85
C TRP A 386 17.64 29.15 -14.02
N GLU A 387 17.21 29.06 -15.25
CA GLU A 387 15.80 28.82 -15.54
C GLU A 387 15.57 27.36 -15.83
N PHE A 388 14.49 26.80 -15.29
CA PHE A 388 14.14 25.41 -15.55
C PHE A 388 12.79 25.32 -16.29
N VAL A 389 12.71 24.31 -17.15
CA VAL A 389 11.48 23.93 -17.87
C VAL A 389 11.20 22.47 -17.61
N ALA A 390 9.99 22.17 -17.18
CA ALA A 390 9.47 20.80 -17.13
C ALA A 390 8.51 20.59 -18.31
N GLU A 391 8.74 19.54 -19.09
CA GLU A 391 7.99 19.20 -20.30
C GLU A 391 7.57 17.72 -20.28
N SER A 392 6.44 17.39 -20.91
CA SER A 392 6.02 16.01 -21.11
C SER A 392 5.16 15.85 -22.35
N ASN A 393 5.33 14.71 -23.02
CA ASN A 393 4.43 14.26 -24.10
C ASN A 393 3.19 13.54 -23.57
N ASP A 394 3.16 13.24 -22.27
CA ASP A 394 2.10 12.46 -21.64
C ASP A 394 0.98 13.36 -21.07
N ASN A 395 1.00 14.67 -21.35
CA ASN A 395 -0.06 15.60 -20.96
C ASN A 395 -1.21 15.55 -21.97
N ASP A 396 -2.39 15.09 -21.52
CA ASP A 396 -3.58 14.99 -22.39
C ASP A 396 -4.21 16.36 -22.74
N ALA A 397 -3.66 17.47 -22.24
CA ALA A 397 -4.08 18.83 -22.58
C ALA A 397 -3.39 19.39 -23.86
N ASN A 398 -2.58 18.62 -24.56
CA ASN A 398 -1.77 18.97 -25.73
C ASN A 398 -0.70 20.05 -25.48
N ASP A 399 -0.65 20.64 -24.31
CA ASP A 399 0.42 21.56 -23.90
C ASP A 399 1.60 20.75 -23.34
N ARG A 400 2.73 20.81 -24.03
CA ARG A 400 3.94 20.09 -23.65
C ARG A 400 4.59 20.68 -22.41
N MET A 401 4.58 22.01 -22.27
CA MET A 401 5.21 22.73 -21.18
C MET A 401 4.35 22.63 -19.91
N LEU A 402 4.90 22.02 -18.85
CA LEU A 402 4.19 21.79 -17.58
C LEU A 402 4.52 22.82 -16.52
N ALA A 403 5.78 23.26 -16.46
CA ALA A 403 6.25 24.28 -15.53
C ALA A 403 7.46 25.03 -16.10
N LEU A 404 7.53 26.30 -15.75
CA LEU A 404 8.66 27.19 -16.00
C LEU A 404 8.98 27.91 -14.68
N GLY A 405 10.25 27.91 -14.27
CA GLY A 405 10.64 28.55 -13.03
C GLY A 405 12.14 28.85 -12.99
N GLU A 406 12.54 29.54 -11.94
CA GLU A 406 13.92 30.01 -11.71
C GLU A 406 14.52 29.31 -10.50
N VAL A 407 15.80 28.95 -10.59
CA VAL A 407 16.62 28.43 -9.49
C VAL A 407 17.83 29.33 -9.31
N THR A 408 18.11 29.74 -8.07
CA THR A 408 19.20 30.65 -7.75
C THR A 408 20.22 29.98 -6.83
N PHE A 409 21.50 30.31 -7.07
CA PHE A 409 22.64 29.82 -6.28
C PHE A 409 23.46 30.97 -5.74
N ASP A 410 24.08 30.77 -4.59
CA ASP A 410 24.98 31.75 -3.96
C ASP A 410 26.39 31.71 -4.62
N SER A 411 27.26 32.61 -4.15
CA SER A 411 28.66 32.68 -4.61
C SER A 411 29.51 31.43 -4.28
N ASN A 412 29.02 30.53 -3.47
CA ASN A 412 29.65 29.26 -3.13
C ASN A 412 29.02 28.08 -3.90
N GLY A 413 28.16 28.37 -4.88
CA GLY A 413 27.44 27.36 -5.67
C GLY A 413 26.37 26.58 -4.90
N ARG A 414 25.88 27.10 -3.78
CA ARG A 414 24.83 26.46 -2.99
C ARG A 414 23.46 27.01 -3.38
N PHE A 415 22.47 26.13 -3.39
CA PHE A 415 21.07 26.49 -3.61
C PHE A 415 20.60 27.55 -2.60
N THR A 416 19.88 28.56 -3.09
CA THR A 416 19.30 29.64 -2.26
C THR A 416 17.78 29.73 -2.38
N GLY A 417 17.21 29.29 -3.48
CA GLY A 417 15.77 29.28 -3.68
C GLY A 417 15.37 28.93 -5.11
N ALA A 418 14.12 28.56 -5.25
CA ALA A 418 13.49 28.33 -6.56
C ALA A 418 12.04 28.85 -6.57
N SER A 419 11.55 29.20 -7.76
CA SER A 419 10.15 29.57 -8.01
C SER A 419 9.45 28.43 -8.75
N ASN A 420 8.09 28.41 -8.69
CA ASN A 420 7.24 27.47 -9.44
C ASN A 420 7.65 25.99 -9.36
N GLN A 421 7.96 25.52 -8.15
CA GLN A 421 8.47 24.16 -7.89
C GLN A 421 7.37 23.08 -7.99
N SER A 422 6.37 23.25 -8.83
CA SER A 422 5.33 22.25 -9.03
C SER A 422 4.80 22.31 -10.45
N PHE A 423 4.41 21.15 -10.95
CA PHE A 423 3.73 21.04 -12.24
C PHE A 423 2.45 20.22 -12.12
N SER A 424 1.58 20.35 -13.11
CA SER A 424 0.33 19.61 -13.19
C SER A 424 0.18 18.97 -14.56
N ILE A 425 -0.25 17.69 -14.58
CA ILE A 425 -0.50 16.93 -15.82
C ILE A 425 -1.97 16.59 -15.88
N VAL A 426 -2.62 16.94 -16.98
CA VAL A 426 -4.01 16.56 -17.24
C VAL A 426 -4.07 15.11 -17.72
N ARG A 427 -4.97 14.31 -17.10
CA ARG A 427 -5.19 12.91 -17.45
C ARG A 427 -6.63 12.68 -17.87
N THR A 428 -6.83 11.88 -18.92
CA THR A 428 -8.15 11.49 -19.44
C THR A 428 -8.42 9.97 -19.33
N ASN A 429 -7.42 9.20 -18.84
CA ASN A 429 -7.49 7.75 -18.69
C ASN A 429 -8.31 7.25 -17.49
N GLY A 430 -8.96 8.14 -16.73
CA GLY A 430 -9.72 7.85 -15.52
C GLY A 430 -8.90 7.96 -14.23
N ALA A 431 -7.62 8.32 -14.30
CA ALA A 431 -6.81 8.69 -13.14
C ALA A 431 -7.28 10.02 -12.54
N THR A 432 -6.84 10.30 -11.31
CA THR A 432 -7.03 11.64 -10.70
C THR A 432 -6.43 12.70 -11.61
N SER A 433 -7.22 13.72 -11.98
CA SER A 433 -6.80 14.76 -12.90
C SER A 433 -7.18 16.15 -12.34
N PRO A 434 -6.26 17.15 -12.38
CA PRO A 434 -4.87 17.00 -12.78
C PRO A 434 -4.02 16.25 -11.74
N LEU A 435 -2.99 15.53 -12.19
CA LEU A 435 -1.91 15.04 -11.34
C LEU A 435 -0.99 16.22 -11.03
N SER A 436 -0.82 16.55 -9.76
CA SER A 436 0.06 17.65 -9.32
C SER A 436 1.28 17.05 -8.61
N VAL A 437 2.48 17.45 -9.05
CA VAL A 437 3.75 16.95 -8.53
C VAL A 437 4.63 18.12 -8.10
N SER A 438 5.22 18.02 -6.91
CA SER A 438 6.19 18.98 -6.38
C SER A 438 7.63 18.55 -6.73
N MET A 439 8.44 19.49 -7.15
CA MET A 439 9.87 19.33 -7.42
C MET A 439 10.68 19.91 -6.26
N ASP A 440 11.43 19.09 -5.57
CA ASP A 440 12.27 19.50 -4.46
C ASP A 440 13.74 19.54 -4.91
N PHE A 441 14.31 20.73 -4.95
CA PHE A 441 15.70 20.98 -5.35
C PHE A 441 16.67 21.08 -4.16
N ASP A 442 16.17 21.05 -2.92
CA ASP A 442 16.97 21.11 -1.69
C ASP A 442 16.28 20.38 -0.53
N SER A 443 16.42 19.08 -0.48
CA SER A 443 15.92 18.24 0.61
C SER A 443 16.82 18.21 1.85
N GLY A 444 17.84 19.06 1.89
CA GLY A 444 18.78 19.20 3.00
C GLY A 444 19.96 18.21 2.96
N THR A 445 19.78 16.97 2.57
CA THR A 445 20.86 15.98 2.33
C THR A 445 21.20 15.87 0.85
N ASP A 446 20.19 16.01 0.01
CA ASP A 446 20.27 15.95 -1.45
C ASP A 446 19.85 17.32 -1.98
N SER A 447 20.76 18.03 -2.63
CA SER A 447 20.51 19.34 -3.22
C SER A 447 21.20 19.49 -4.57
N ILE A 448 20.67 20.39 -5.39
CA ILE A 448 21.35 20.82 -6.61
C ILE A 448 22.39 21.85 -6.23
N THR A 449 23.54 21.79 -6.88
CA THR A 449 24.67 22.73 -6.72
C THR A 449 25.06 23.35 -8.05
N SER A 450 25.78 24.50 -8.01
CA SER A 450 26.27 25.17 -9.21
C SER A 450 27.77 25.45 -9.08
N PHE A 451 28.59 24.42 -9.33
CA PHE A 451 30.03 24.50 -9.28
C PHE A 451 30.66 24.52 -10.69
N THR A 452 31.82 25.13 -10.82
CA THR A 452 32.51 25.34 -12.12
C THR A 452 33.38 24.16 -12.56
N ASP A 453 33.91 23.38 -11.63
CA ASP A 453 34.88 22.30 -11.92
C ASP A 453 34.22 20.96 -12.28
N SER A 454 32.91 20.88 -12.24
CA SER A 454 32.13 19.70 -12.61
C SER A 454 31.24 20.01 -13.80
N GLY A 455 31.16 19.10 -14.76
CA GLY A 455 30.18 19.21 -15.84
C GLY A 455 28.74 19.18 -15.28
N SER A 456 27.83 19.75 -16.05
CA SER A 456 26.41 19.70 -15.72
C SER A 456 25.91 18.25 -15.72
N ASN A 457 25.47 17.77 -14.57
CA ASN A 457 24.85 16.45 -14.37
C ASN A 457 23.94 16.46 -13.14
N PHE A 458 22.66 16.36 -13.34
CA PHE A 458 21.69 16.23 -12.25
C PHE A 458 20.65 15.17 -12.60
N ALA A 459 20.02 14.61 -11.58
CA ALA A 459 19.01 13.57 -11.73
C ALA A 459 17.98 13.63 -10.61
N ALA A 460 16.81 13.09 -10.89
CA ALA A 460 15.86 12.73 -9.84
C ALA A 460 16.43 11.54 -9.05
N VAL A 461 16.66 11.75 -7.75
CA VAL A 461 17.24 10.73 -6.84
C VAL A 461 16.16 9.98 -6.06
N TYR A 462 14.99 10.58 -5.93
CA TYR A 462 13.85 9.99 -5.24
C TYR A 462 12.54 10.48 -5.84
N GLN A 463 11.56 9.60 -5.88
CA GLN A 463 10.15 9.92 -6.12
C GLN A 463 9.28 8.97 -5.30
N ASP A 464 8.14 9.41 -4.83
CA ASP A 464 7.28 8.71 -3.88
C ASP A 464 6.20 7.84 -4.52
N GLY A 465 5.97 7.97 -5.82
CA GLY A 465 5.00 7.17 -6.55
C GLY A 465 5.46 5.75 -6.87
N SER A 466 4.54 4.92 -7.31
CA SER A 466 4.80 3.50 -7.58
C SER A 466 3.90 2.95 -8.68
N PRO A 467 4.43 2.16 -9.62
CA PRO A 467 3.60 1.48 -10.60
C PRO A 467 2.65 0.50 -9.94
N ILE A 468 1.69 -0.01 -10.69
CA ILE A 468 0.80 -1.05 -10.21
C ILE A 468 1.58 -2.29 -9.75
N GLY A 469 1.34 -2.72 -8.53
CA GLY A 469 1.91 -3.93 -7.94
C GLY A 469 0.84 -4.85 -7.38
N THR A 470 1.12 -6.14 -7.33
CA THR A 470 0.24 -7.14 -6.72
C THR A 470 0.79 -7.61 -5.37
N LEU A 471 -0.10 -7.97 -4.45
CA LEU A 471 0.31 -8.51 -3.16
C LEU A 471 1.08 -9.83 -3.35
N ALA A 472 2.39 -9.81 -3.11
CA ALA A 472 3.29 -10.96 -3.30
C ALA A 472 3.36 -11.86 -2.06
N SER A 473 3.47 -11.26 -0.88
CA SER A 473 3.60 -11.97 0.40
C SER A 473 3.04 -11.13 1.54
N PHE A 474 2.87 -11.75 2.70
CA PHE A 474 2.47 -11.05 3.91
C PHE A 474 3.25 -11.58 5.11
N SER A 475 3.32 -10.77 6.15
CA SER A 475 3.84 -11.13 7.46
C SER A 475 2.92 -10.59 8.56
N ILE A 476 2.98 -11.20 9.74
CA ILE A 476 2.16 -10.77 10.88
C ILE A 476 3.10 -10.35 12.00
N GLY A 477 2.96 -9.11 12.43
CA GLY A 477 3.77 -8.49 13.48
C GLY A 477 3.35 -8.90 14.89
N GLU A 478 4.15 -8.52 15.90
CA GLU A 478 3.88 -8.81 17.32
C GLU A 478 2.61 -8.10 17.84
N ASP A 479 2.26 -6.98 17.23
CA ASP A 479 1.02 -6.24 17.44
C ASP A 479 -0.18 -6.84 16.70
N GLY A 480 0.01 -7.96 15.99
CA GLY A 480 -1.00 -8.61 15.18
C GLY A 480 -1.29 -7.93 13.84
N ALA A 481 -0.58 -6.84 13.47
CA ALA A 481 -0.73 -6.19 12.18
C ALA A 481 -0.29 -7.12 11.05
N ILE A 482 -1.13 -7.27 10.04
CA ILE A 482 -0.87 -8.04 8.84
C ILE A 482 -0.31 -7.07 7.80
N SER A 483 1.00 -7.15 7.58
CA SER A 483 1.71 -6.31 6.60
C SER A 483 1.85 -7.08 5.29
N GLY A 484 1.30 -6.53 4.22
CA GLY A 484 1.43 -7.04 2.86
C GLY A 484 2.61 -6.41 2.14
N ALA A 485 3.47 -7.21 1.52
CA ALA A 485 4.53 -6.76 0.62
C ALA A 485 4.09 -6.95 -0.83
N PHE A 486 4.14 -5.86 -1.61
CA PHE A 486 3.71 -5.81 -3.00
C PHE A 486 4.88 -5.95 -3.97
N THR A 487 4.61 -6.38 -5.20
CA THR A 487 5.64 -6.58 -6.24
C THR A 487 6.31 -5.29 -6.69
N ASN A 488 5.69 -4.14 -6.44
CA ASN A 488 6.23 -2.80 -6.69
C ASN A 488 7.13 -2.27 -5.55
N GLY A 489 7.39 -3.08 -4.51
CA GLY A 489 8.22 -2.71 -3.36
C GLY A 489 7.47 -2.02 -2.22
N LEU A 490 6.21 -1.68 -2.40
CA LEU A 490 5.40 -1.09 -1.34
C LEU A 490 5.06 -2.12 -0.25
N THR A 491 4.97 -1.63 0.98
CA THR A 491 4.47 -2.40 2.13
C THR A 491 3.32 -1.65 2.77
N ARG A 492 2.15 -2.30 2.90
CA ARG A 492 0.95 -1.71 3.51
C ARG A 492 0.32 -2.67 4.51
N THR A 493 -0.31 -2.12 5.54
CA THR A 493 -1.12 -2.90 6.48
C THR A 493 -2.44 -3.26 5.81
N ILE A 494 -2.76 -4.56 5.75
CA ILE A 494 -3.99 -5.08 5.12
C ILE A 494 -5.03 -5.56 6.14
N GLY A 495 -4.69 -5.52 7.43
CA GLY A 495 -5.58 -5.86 8.53
C GLY A 495 -4.81 -6.07 9.82
N GLN A 496 -5.51 -6.34 10.92
CA GLN A 496 -4.90 -6.65 12.21
C GLN A 496 -5.71 -7.72 12.94
N VAL A 497 -5.03 -8.72 13.48
CA VAL A 497 -5.64 -9.77 14.29
C VAL A 497 -6.16 -9.17 15.60
N ALA A 498 -7.41 -9.47 15.97
CA ALA A 498 -7.97 -9.06 17.24
C ALA A 498 -7.90 -10.20 18.26
N LEU A 499 -7.65 -9.86 19.52
CA LEU A 499 -7.67 -10.78 20.64
C LEU A 499 -8.84 -10.49 21.58
N ALA A 500 -9.39 -11.55 22.16
CA ALA A 500 -10.38 -11.46 23.22
C ALA A 500 -9.76 -11.86 24.57
N LYS A 501 -9.95 -11.04 25.60
CA LYS A 501 -9.57 -11.34 26.97
C LYS A 501 -10.84 -11.49 27.82
N PHE A 502 -10.84 -12.48 28.70
CA PHE A 502 -11.91 -12.74 29.65
C PHE A 502 -11.44 -12.52 31.08
N SER A 503 -12.32 -11.99 31.91
CA SER A 503 -12.05 -11.82 33.34
C SER A 503 -11.90 -13.18 34.04
N ASN A 504 -12.63 -14.20 33.58
CA ASN A 504 -12.53 -15.56 34.06
C ASN A 504 -12.52 -16.56 32.89
N PRO A 505 -11.33 -16.89 32.33
CA PRO A 505 -11.22 -17.80 31.20
C PRO A 505 -11.64 -19.24 31.55
N GLU A 506 -11.56 -19.65 32.84
CA GLU A 506 -12.04 -20.96 33.29
C GLU A 506 -13.55 -21.14 33.17
N GLY A 507 -14.30 -20.03 33.08
CA GLY A 507 -15.77 -20.02 32.88
C GLY A 507 -16.19 -20.21 31.44
N LEU A 508 -15.26 -20.30 30.49
CA LEU A 508 -15.53 -20.58 29.08
C LEU A 508 -16.04 -22.01 28.89
N VAL A 509 -16.93 -22.20 27.94
CA VAL A 509 -17.52 -23.50 27.59
C VAL A 509 -16.82 -24.06 26.36
N ASP A 510 -16.30 -25.26 26.45
CA ASP A 510 -15.72 -26.00 25.34
C ASP A 510 -16.85 -26.47 24.40
N VAL A 511 -16.72 -26.10 23.11
CA VAL A 511 -17.70 -26.50 22.07
C VAL A 511 -17.12 -27.53 21.08
N GLY A 512 -15.91 -28.01 21.34
CA GLY A 512 -15.16 -28.91 20.45
C GLY A 512 -14.18 -28.15 19.56
N ASP A 513 -13.32 -28.86 18.83
CA ASP A 513 -12.34 -28.33 17.87
C ASP A 513 -11.41 -27.23 18.44
N ASN A 514 -11.11 -27.26 19.73
CA ASN A 514 -10.39 -26.22 20.49
C ASN A 514 -11.07 -24.84 20.43
N LEU A 515 -12.40 -24.82 20.22
CA LEU A 515 -13.23 -23.62 20.26
C LEU A 515 -13.90 -23.48 21.64
N PHE A 516 -13.94 -22.24 22.09
CA PHE A 516 -14.58 -21.87 23.36
C PHE A 516 -15.72 -20.88 23.10
N GLY A 517 -16.87 -21.16 23.68
CA GLY A 517 -17.99 -20.23 23.77
C GLY A 517 -17.98 -19.45 25.08
N SER A 518 -18.60 -18.27 25.09
CA SER A 518 -18.81 -17.52 26.33
C SER A 518 -19.74 -18.29 27.27
N GLY A 519 -19.32 -18.49 28.51
CA GLY A 519 -20.12 -19.14 29.55
C GLY A 519 -20.73 -18.13 30.52
N PRO A 520 -21.69 -18.56 31.34
CA PRO A 520 -22.35 -17.67 32.30
C PRO A 520 -21.41 -17.01 33.33
N ASN A 521 -20.23 -17.62 33.54
CA ASN A 521 -19.24 -17.17 34.54
C ASN A 521 -17.90 -16.73 33.88
N SER A 522 -17.82 -16.62 32.55
CA SER A 522 -16.60 -16.14 31.87
C SER A 522 -16.45 -14.62 31.93
N GLY A 523 -17.54 -13.89 32.13
CA GLY A 523 -17.61 -12.45 31.90
C GLY A 523 -17.76 -12.13 30.40
N THR A 524 -17.84 -10.85 30.09
CA THR A 524 -17.89 -10.35 28.70
C THR A 524 -16.50 -10.36 28.08
N ALA A 525 -16.40 -10.70 26.79
CA ALA A 525 -15.17 -10.62 26.05
C ALA A 525 -14.70 -9.15 25.90
N LEU A 526 -13.55 -8.82 26.42
CA LEU A 526 -12.84 -7.58 26.11
C LEU A 526 -12.06 -7.80 24.83
N ILE A 527 -12.46 -7.13 23.76
CA ILE A 527 -11.83 -7.22 22.44
C ILE A 527 -10.83 -6.08 22.30
N ALA A 528 -9.61 -6.43 21.97
CA ALA A 528 -8.51 -5.47 21.82
C ALA A 528 -7.50 -5.96 20.77
N LYS A 529 -6.66 -5.08 20.32
CA LYS A 529 -5.46 -5.47 19.58
C LYS A 529 -4.42 -6.10 20.51
N PRO A 530 -3.52 -6.94 19.99
CA PRO A 530 -2.42 -7.47 20.77
C PRO A 530 -1.59 -6.35 21.43
N LEU A 531 -1.04 -6.63 22.61
CA LEU A 531 -0.30 -5.69 23.47
C LEU A 531 -1.14 -4.63 24.19
N ASP A 532 -2.42 -4.47 23.84
CA ASP A 532 -3.32 -3.52 24.50
C ASP A 532 -4.15 -4.19 25.60
N PHE A 533 -4.57 -3.41 26.60
CA PHE A 533 -5.41 -3.83 27.74
C PHE A 533 -4.94 -5.11 28.45
N GLY A 534 -3.63 -5.40 28.36
CA GLY A 534 -3.02 -6.57 28.97
C GLY A 534 -3.30 -7.87 28.20
N THR A 535 -3.56 -7.79 26.92
CA THR A 535 -3.49 -8.93 26.01
C THR A 535 -2.03 -9.25 25.70
N GLY A 536 -1.74 -10.51 25.34
CA GLY A 536 -0.42 -10.96 24.93
C GLY A 536 -0.01 -10.43 23.56
N ARG A 537 1.24 -10.68 23.18
CA ARG A 537 1.73 -10.44 21.83
C ARG A 537 1.45 -11.64 20.92
N VAL A 538 1.30 -11.37 19.63
CA VAL A 538 1.19 -12.41 18.61
C VAL A 538 2.57 -12.73 18.06
N ILE A 539 2.87 -14.01 17.88
CA ILE A 539 4.10 -14.47 17.24
C ILE A 539 3.70 -15.18 15.95
N GLY A 540 4.08 -14.56 14.82
CA GLY A 540 3.88 -15.15 13.49
C GLY A 540 4.86 -16.29 13.21
N GLY A 541 4.42 -17.26 12.42
CA GLY A 541 5.23 -18.43 12.07
C GLY A 541 5.47 -19.40 13.21
N ALA A 542 4.61 -19.43 14.23
CA ALA A 542 4.73 -20.28 15.39
C ALA A 542 3.36 -20.77 15.88
N LEU A 543 3.34 -21.88 16.58
CA LEU A 543 2.15 -22.45 17.23
C LEU A 543 2.40 -22.66 18.72
N GLU A 544 1.36 -22.45 19.52
CA GLU A 544 1.38 -22.82 20.92
C GLU A 544 1.16 -24.34 21.06
N LEU A 545 2.05 -25.01 21.75
CA LEU A 545 1.95 -26.43 22.03
C LEU A 545 0.99 -26.69 23.22
N SER A 546 0.57 -27.93 23.40
CA SER A 546 -0.18 -28.35 24.58
C SER A 546 0.58 -28.00 25.87
N ASN A 547 -0.12 -27.55 26.91
CA ASN A 547 0.48 -27.32 28.23
C ASN A 547 0.42 -28.56 29.17
N VAL A 548 0.21 -29.73 28.59
CA VAL A 548 0.19 -31.01 29.33
C VAL A 548 1.62 -31.46 29.66
N ASP A 549 1.90 -31.69 30.93
CA ASP A 549 3.13 -32.37 31.38
C ASP A 549 2.87 -33.89 31.50
N LEU A 550 3.39 -34.63 30.54
CA LEU A 550 3.25 -36.09 30.51
C LEU A 550 3.78 -36.78 31.77
N SER A 551 4.88 -36.30 32.34
CA SER A 551 5.47 -36.90 33.52
C SER A 551 4.55 -36.76 34.72
N GLN A 552 3.98 -35.58 34.89
CA GLN A 552 3.01 -35.30 35.94
C GLN A 552 1.71 -36.10 35.75
N GLU A 553 1.21 -36.19 34.53
CA GLU A 553 -0.02 -36.92 34.21
C GLU A 553 0.15 -38.44 34.46
N PHE A 554 1.32 -39.02 34.17
CA PHE A 554 1.60 -40.40 34.50
C PHE A 554 1.66 -40.68 36.02
N ILE A 555 2.26 -39.75 36.79
CA ILE A 555 2.28 -39.84 38.25
C ILE A 555 0.85 -39.79 38.78
N ASP A 556 0.05 -38.82 38.28
CA ASP A 556 -1.34 -38.66 38.66
C ASP A 556 -2.24 -39.85 38.28
N MET A 557 -1.92 -40.49 37.13
CA MET A 557 -2.59 -41.73 36.69
C MET A 557 -2.32 -42.87 37.67
N ILE A 558 -1.04 -43.06 38.08
CA ILE A 558 -0.66 -44.09 39.05
C ILE A 558 -1.36 -43.85 40.38
N LEU A 559 -1.40 -42.62 40.87
CA LEU A 559 -2.05 -42.25 42.11
C LEU A 559 -3.57 -42.49 42.03
N ALA A 560 -4.23 -42.11 40.95
CA ALA A 560 -5.64 -42.33 40.75
C ALA A 560 -6.00 -43.84 40.63
N SER A 561 -5.17 -44.61 39.90
CA SER A 561 -5.32 -46.06 39.76
C SER A 561 -5.14 -46.78 41.11
N THR A 562 -4.15 -46.36 41.89
CA THR A 562 -3.90 -46.88 43.23
C THR A 562 -5.05 -46.54 44.17
N GLY A 563 -5.56 -45.30 44.12
CA GLY A 563 -6.73 -44.82 44.86
C GLY A 563 -8.03 -45.59 44.50
N TYR A 564 -8.20 -45.85 43.20
CA TYR A 564 -9.32 -46.68 42.70
C TYR A 564 -9.24 -48.09 43.25
N SER A 565 -8.06 -48.73 43.20
CA SER A 565 -7.83 -50.09 43.73
C SER A 565 -8.02 -50.14 45.24
N ALA A 566 -7.57 -49.12 45.98
CA ALA A 566 -7.77 -49.04 47.44
C ALA A 566 -9.26 -48.91 47.80
N ALA A 567 -10.00 -48.01 47.08
CA ALA A 567 -11.44 -47.84 47.28
C ALA A 567 -12.22 -49.15 46.99
N SER A 568 -11.84 -49.88 45.94
CA SER A 568 -12.38 -51.20 45.61
C SER A 568 -12.14 -52.22 46.72
N ARG A 569 -10.93 -52.25 47.30
CA ARG A 569 -10.59 -53.14 48.43
C ARG A 569 -11.41 -52.82 49.68
N VAL A 570 -11.69 -51.53 49.96
CA VAL A 570 -12.55 -51.15 51.08
C VAL A 570 -13.96 -51.73 50.89
N ILE A 571 -14.50 -51.74 49.69
CA ILE A 571 -15.81 -52.33 49.39
C ILE A 571 -15.76 -53.86 49.60
N THR A 572 -14.77 -54.55 49.03
CA THR A 572 -14.67 -56.02 49.15
C THR A 572 -14.47 -56.47 50.60
N THR A 573 -13.55 -55.83 51.35
CA THR A 573 -13.32 -56.16 52.76
C THR A 573 -14.56 -55.83 53.61
N THR A 574 -15.31 -54.78 53.31
CA THR A 574 -16.57 -54.46 54.02
C THR A 574 -17.65 -55.51 53.73
N ASP A 575 -17.75 -55.97 52.48
CA ASP A 575 -18.68 -57.07 52.10
C ASP A 575 -18.32 -58.37 52.79
N GLU A 576 -17.04 -58.74 52.84
CA GLU A 576 -16.57 -59.90 53.61
C GLU A 576 -16.92 -59.82 55.09
N LEU A 577 -16.68 -58.65 55.72
CA LEU A 577 -17.07 -58.39 57.12
C LEU A 577 -18.58 -58.48 57.34
N MET A 578 -19.40 -57.95 56.41
CA MET A 578 -20.86 -58.05 56.45
C MET A 578 -21.32 -59.50 56.34
N THR A 579 -20.70 -60.29 55.46
CA THR A 579 -20.99 -61.72 55.30
C THR A 579 -20.61 -62.50 56.54
N GLN A 580 -19.48 -62.24 57.20
CA GLN A 580 -19.08 -62.86 58.47
C GLN A 580 -20.01 -62.47 59.60
N LEU A 581 -20.45 -61.23 59.71
CA LEU A 581 -21.42 -60.77 60.69
C LEU A 581 -22.80 -61.49 60.53
N LEU A 582 -23.23 -61.66 59.26
CA LEU A 582 -24.45 -62.42 58.97
C LEU A 582 -24.36 -63.91 59.36
N ALA A 583 -23.13 -64.48 59.18
CA ALA A 583 -22.85 -65.88 59.58
C ALA A 583 -22.83 -66.05 61.11
N LEU A 584 -22.37 -65.03 61.86
CA LEU A 584 -22.35 -65.05 63.35
C LEU A 584 -23.71 -64.78 63.97
N GLY A 585 -24.66 -64.23 63.22
CA GLY A 585 -26.04 -63.96 63.69
C GLY A 585 -27.08 -65.08 63.42
N ARG A 586 -26.61 -66.24 62.94
CA ARG A 586 -27.41 -67.44 62.74
C ARG A 586 -27.21 -68.43 63.88
#